data_bab9021f726ccdf6216286105010da44
#
_entry.id   bab9021f726ccdf6216286105010da44
#
_cell.length_a   1.000
_cell.length_b   1.000
_cell.length_c   1.000
_cell.angle_alpha   90.00
_cell.angle_beta   90.00
_cell.angle_gamma   90.00
#
_symmetry.space_group_name_H-M   'P 1'
#
loop_
_entity.id
_entity.type
_entity.pdbx_description
1 polymer ?
#
loop_
_entity_poly.entity_id
_entity_poly.type
_entity_poly.pdbx_seq_one_letter_code
_entity_poly.pdbx_strand_id
1 'polypeptide(L)'
;ASLEYLWAFTLYCCVLYQEYREGQMKGAEEINCVGNQRLQNAYSVLQWARENMLTSGIEEWPKDLPAPQANPENESDIHIANELFLCALGWMLYHEIGHIVLQHPPITTGYSEQEEKEADQFSTEWILSKLEKNCPMLKKRALGIAVGVLCLQSLEVSGKSCLKNTHPNAHDRIFSCLSKYQVGTEELIEAFSITVLQYL
;
A
#
# COMPACT_ATOMS: atom_id res chain seq x y z
N ALA A 1 13.65 -3.23 8.16
CA ALA A 1 12.51 -2.64 8.92
C ALA A 1 11.48 -1.97 7.99
N SER A 2 11.87 -1.04 7.11
CA SER A 2 10.90 -0.36 6.22
C SER A 2 10.25 -1.28 5.19
N LEU A 3 10.99 -2.22 4.61
CA LEU A 3 10.44 -3.20 3.66
C LEU A 3 9.54 -4.22 4.36
N GLU A 4 9.89 -4.63 5.57
CA GLU A 4 9.09 -5.51 6.41
C GLU A 4 7.75 -4.86 6.76
N TYR A 5 7.78 -3.55 7.08
CA TYR A 5 6.57 -2.78 7.34
C TYR A 5 5.68 -2.69 6.08
N LEU A 6 6.23 -2.35 4.92
CA LEU A 6 5.46 -2.28 3.68
C LEU A 6 4.83 -3.64 3.34
N TRP A 7 5.58 -4.75 3.51
CA TRP A 7 5.03 -6.07 3.26
C TRP A 7 3.92 -6.44 4.24
N ALA A 8 4.15 -6.22 5.54
CA ALA A 8 3.17 -6.47 6.59
C ALA A 8 1.89 -5.63 6.41
N PHE A 9 2.06 -4.35 6.04
CA PHE A 9 0.96 -3.45 5.70
C PHE A 9 0.17 -3.98 4.49
N THR A 10 0.86 -4.42 3.46
CA THR A 10 0.24 -4.99 2.26
C THR A 10 -0.57 -6.24 2.61
N LEU A 11 -0.01 -7.17 3.40
CA LEU A 11 -0.72 -8.35 3.87
C LEU A 11 -1.98 -7.98 4.64
N TYR A 12 -1.86 -7.06 5.61
CA TYR A 12 -3.01 -6.61 6.40
C TYR A 12 -4.11 -6.02 5.52
N CYS A 13 -3.77 -5.13 4.59
CA CYS A 13 -4.73 -4.54 3.67
C CYS A 13 -5.45 -5.58 2.79
N CYS A 14 -4.70 -6.57 2.29
CA CYS A 14 -5.27 -7.65 1.46
C CYS A 14 -6.27 -8.50 2.26
N VAL A 15 -5.86 -8.95 3.44
CA VAL A 15 -6.71 -9.78 4.31
C VAL A 15 -7.94 -9.00 4.77
N LEU A 16 -7.76 -7.75 5.22
CA LEU A 16 -8.86 -6.88 5.65
C LEU A 16 -9.91 -6.70 4.55
N TYR A 17 -9.46 -6.41 3.32
CA TYR A 17 -10.37 -6.19 2.21
C TYR A 17 -11.10 -7.47 1.78
N GLN A 18 -10.43 -8.61 1.81
CA GLN A 18 -11.08 -9.89 1.51
C GLN A 18 -12.15 -10.22 2.55
N GLU A 19 -11.86 -10.05 3.84
CA GLU A 19 -12.84 -10.24 4.92
C GLU A 19 -14.04 -9.29 4.78
N TYR A 20 -13.79 -8.03 4.43
CA TYR A 20 -14.85 -7.07 4.13
C TYR A 20 -15.74 -7.56 2.99
N ARG A 21 -15.15 -7.99 1.87
CA ARG A 21 -15.88 -8.49 0.70
C ARG A 21 -16.70 -9.75 1.04
N GLU A 22 -16.12 -10.68 1.76
CA GLU A 22 -16.81 -11.89 2.20
C GLU A 22 -17.96 -11.57 3.16
N GLY A 23 -17.77 -10.64 4.07
CA GLY A 23 -18.80 -10.12 4.96
C GLY A 23 -19.98 -9.53 4.19
N GLN A 24 -19.70 -8.63 3.24
CA GLN A 24 -20.74 -8.02 2.40
C GLN A 24 -21.54 -9.06 1.61
N MET A 25 -20.89 -10.06 1.04
CA MET A 25 -21.57 -11.15 0.31
C MET A 25 -22.50 -11.96 1.21
N LYS A 26 -22.24 -11.98 2.52
CA LYS A 26 -23.07 -12.62 3.55
C LYS A 26 -24.08 -11.67 4.21
N GLY A 27 -24.16 -10.42 3.76
CA GLY A 27 -25.06 -9.39 4.29
C GLY A 27 -24.61 -8.79 5.63
N ALA A 28 -23.32 -8.89 5.97
CA ALA A 28 -22.76 -8.24 7.16
C ALA A 28 -22.53 -6.75 6.90
N GLU A 29 -22.88 -5.90 7.86
CA GLU A 29 -22.63 -4.45 7.81
C GLU A 29 -21.23 -4.08 8.31
N GLU A 30 -20.61 -4.94 9.13
CA GLU A 30 -19.30 -4.71 9.74
C GLU A 30 -18.40 -5.95 9.63
N ILE A 31 -17.08 -5.72 9.63
CA ILE A 31 -16.09 -6.82 9.70
C ILE A 31 -16.04 -7.33 11.13
N ASN A 32 -16.25 -8.64 11.30
CA ASN A 32 -16.01 -9.25 12.59
C ASN A 32 -14.51 -9.48 12.82
N CYS A 33 -13.86 -8.51 13.46
CA CYS A 33 -12.44 -8.60 13.82
C CYS A 33 -12.20 -9.55 15.00
N VAL A 34 -13.22 -9.79 15.83
CA VAL A 34 -13.10 -10.66 17.02
C VAL A 34 -13.30 -12.10 16.61
N GLY A 35 -12.29 -12.93 16.87
CA GLY A 35 -12.33 -14.36 16.52
C GLY A 35 -11.89 -14.69 15.09
N ASN A 36 -11.56 -13.70 14.27
CA ASN A 36 -10.97 -13.90 12.95
C ASN A 36 -9.45 -14.03 13.06
N GLN A 37 -8.95 -15.26 13.22
CA GLN A 37 -7.52 -15.55 13.41
C GLN A 37 -6.66 -15.06 12.23
N ARG A 38 -7.18 -15.16 11.01
CA ARG A 38 -6.48 -14.72 9.79
C ARG A 38 -6.20 -13.21 9.83
N LEU A 39 -7.23 -12.41 10.15
CA LEU A 39 -7.10 -10.97 10.27
C LEU A 39 -6.23 -10.57 11.48
N GLN A 40 -6.39 -11.26 12.62
CA GLN A 40 -5.56 -11.04 13.80
C GLN A 40 -4.08 -11.32 13.54
N ASN A 41 -3.77 -12.41 12.82
CA ASN A 41 -2.38 -12.72 12.44
C ASN A 41 -1.79 -11.64 11.53
N ALA A 42 -2.52 -11.19 10.52
CA ALA A 42 -2.07 -10.12 9.63
C ALA A 42 -1.85 -8.79 10.38
N TYR A 43 -2.76 -8.46 11.31
CA TYR A 43 -2.61 -7.28 12.17
C TYR A 43 -1.40 -7.40 13.13
N SER A 44 -1.17 -8.57 13.71
CA SER A 44 -0.03 -8.81 14.60
C SER A 44 1.32 -8.65 13.88
N VAL A 45 1.40 -9.12 12.61
CA VAL A 45 2.58 -8.88 11.76
C VAL A 45 2.79 -7.38 11.52
N LEU A 46 1.72 -6.64 11.22
CA LEU A 46 1.79 -5.21 11.00
C LEU A 46 2.26 -4.47 12.26
N GLN A 47 1.73 -4.83 13.43
CA GLN A 47 2.16 -4.24 14.69
C GLN A 47 3.63 -4.52 14.98
N TRP A 48 4.05 -5.79 14.87
CA TRP A 48 5.46 -6.16 15.03
C TRP A 48 6.37 -5.37 14.08
N ALA A 49 6.04 -5.31 12.79
CA ALA A 49 6.85 -4.59 11.81
C ALA A 49 6.92 -3.08 12.12
N ARG A 50 5.83 -2.50 12.64
CA ARG A 50 5.76 -1.11 13.09
C ARG A 50 6.68 -0.85 14.29
N GLU A 51 6.68 -1.73 15.28
CA GLU A 51 7.52 -1.63 16.46
C GLU A 51 8.99 -1.83 16.09
N ASN A 52 9.30 -2.83 15.26
CA ASN A 52 10.67 -3.11 14.79
C ASN A 52 11.25 -1.95 13.95
N MET A 53 10.41 -1.23 13.22
CA MET A 53 10.84 -0.03 12.49
C MET A 53 11.23 1.13 13.43
N LEU A 54 10.70 1.16 14.66
CA LEU A 54 10.98 2.20 15.65
C LEU A 54 12.19 1.90 16.51
N THR A 55 12.47 0.62 16.72
CA THR A 55 13.62 0.17 17.49
C THR A 55 14.83 0.07 16.56
N SER A 56 16.00 0.50 17.01
CA SER A 56 17.24 0.36 16.24
C SER A 56 17.70 -1.12 16.14
N GLY A 57 16.93 -2.04 16.70
CA GLY A 57 17.20 -3.47 16.72
C GLY A 57 16.59 -4.16 15.49
N ILE A 58 17.31 -5.12 14.94
CA ILE A 58 16.74 -6.06 13.96
C ILE A 58 16.19 -7.22 14.78
N GLU A 59 14.91 -7.20 15.06
CA GLU A 59 14.23 -8.34 15.67
C GLU A 59 14.00 -9.42 14.62
N GLU A 60 14.16 -10.69 15.00
CA GLU A 60 13.80 -11.82 14.13
C GLU A 60 12.30 -11.82 13.84
N TRP A 61 11.93 -12.25 12.63
CA TRP A 61 10.54 -12.41 12.25
C TRP A 61 9.81 -13.38 13.19
N PRO A 62 8.61 -13.04 13.69
CA PRO A 62 7.87 -13.91 14.61
C PRO A 62 7.54 -15.26 13.96
N LYS A 63 7.94 -16.36 14.60
CA LYS A 63 7.89 -17.72 14.02
C LYS A 63 6.47 -18.22 13.71
N ASP A 64 5.50 -17.76 14.49
CA ASP A 64 4.11 -18.22 14.41
C ASP A 64 3.20 -17.28 13.59
N LEU A 65 3.78 -16.26 12.96
CA LEU A 65 3.05 -15.30 12.14
C LEU A 65 3.37 -15.45 10.65
N PRO A 66 2.45 -15.04 9.76
CA PRO A 66 2.71 -15.05 8.33
C PRO A 66 3.98 -14.29 7.97
N ALA A 67 4.77 -14.85 7.06
CA ALA A 67 6.03 -14.27 6.59
C ALA A 67 6.12 -14.31 5.06
N PRO A 68 6.91 -13.40 4.43
CA PRO A 68 7.20 -13.49 3.01
C PRO A 68 7.78 -14.85 2.63
N GLN A 69 7.33 -15.42 1.53
CA GLN A 69 7.80 -16.70 1.02
C GLN A 69 8.26 -16.54 -0.44
N ALA A 70 9.33 -17.19 -0.82
CA ALA A 70 9.82 -17.15 -2.19
C ALA A 70 8.87 -17.85 -3.19
N ASN A 71 8.22 -18.92 -2.75
CA ASN A 71 7.30 -19.70 -3.56
C ASN A 71 6.02 -19.98 -2.76
N PRO A 72 5.15 -18.97 -2.55
CA PRO A 72 3.90 -19.15 -1.85
C PRO A 72 2.91 -19.96 -2.71
N GLU A 73 1.95 -20.59 -2.08
CA GLU A 73 0.83 -21.23 -2.77
C GLU A 73 0.05 -20.17 -3.58
N ASN A 74 -0.31 -20.52 -4.82
CA ASN A 74 -1.07 -19.62 -5.68
C ASN A 74 -2.38 -19.18 -5.03
N GLU A 75 -2.71 -17.90 -5.20
CA GLU A 75 -3.92 -17.27 -4.65
C GLU A 75 -3.98 -17.24 -3.11
N SER A 76 -2.93 -17.70 -2.41
CA SER A 76 -2.85 -17.50 -0.96
C SER A 76 -2.65 -16.02 -0.60
N ASP A 77 -2.94 -15.66 0.67
CA ASP A 77 -2.73 -14.31 1.17
C ASP A 77 -1.29 -13.84 0.99
N ILE A 78 -0.34 -14.75 1.21
CA ILE A 78 1.09 -14.48 1.05
C ILE A 78 1.44 -14.22 -0.42
N HIS A 79 0.86 -15.00 -1.35
CA HIS A 79 1.05 -14.79 -2.78
C HIS A 79 0.53 -13.42 -3.22
N ILE A 80 -0.70 -13.09 -2.84
CA ILE A 80 -1.32 -11.79 -3.19
C ILE A 80 -0.54 -10.64 -2.56
N ALA A 81 -0.15 -10.78 -1.28
CA ALA A 81 0.65 -9.77 -0.59
C ALA A 81 2.01 -9.56 -1.25
N ASN A 82 2.72 -10.63 -1.64
CA ASN A 82 4.00 -10.53 -2.35
C ASN A 82 3.85 -9.76 -3.68
N GLU A 83 2.83 -10.08 -4.46
CA GLU A 83 2.56 -9.46 -5.74
C GLU A 83 2.27 -7.95 -5.60
N LEU A 84 1.40 -7.58 -4.67
CA LEU A 84 1.04 -6.18 -4.44
C LEU A 84 2.16 -5.40 -3.76
N PHE A 85 2.91 -6.02 -2.85
CA PHE A 85 4.12 -5.46 -2.26
C PHE A 85 5.15 -5.05 -3.32
N LEU A 86 5.43 -5.93 -4.29
CA LEU A 86 6.37 -5.62 -5.37
C LEU A 86 5.87 -4.46 -6.25
N CYS A 87 4.57 -4.38 -6.50
CA CYS A 87 3.99 -3.27 -7.24
C CYS A 87 4.07 -1.94 -6.45
N ALA A 88 3.76 -1.97 -5.16
CA ALA A 88 3.85 -0.81 -4.28
C ALA A 88 5.30 -0.32 -4.14
N LEU A 89 6.23 -1.24 -3.87
CA LEU A 89 7.65 -0.94 -3.78
C LEU A 89 8.19 -0.34 -5.09
N GLY A 90 7.83 -0.92 -6.24
CA GLY A 90 8.20 -0.40 -7.54
C GLY A 90 7.72 1.03 -7.75
N TRP A 91 6.46 1.32 -7.40
CA TRP A 91 5.91 2.67 -7.50
C TRP A 91 6.64 3.66 -6.58
N MET A 92 6.89 3.30 -5.32
CA MET A 92 7.63 4.15 -4.38
C MET A 92 9.06 4.44 -4.85
N LEU A 93 9.77 3.45 -5.40
CA LEU A 93 11.11 3.64 -5.94
C LEU A 93 11.10 4.57 -7.17
N TYR A 94 10.14 4.42 -8.08
CA TYR A 94 9.99 5.32 -9.21
C TYR A 94 9.55 6.72 -8.82
N HIS A 95 8.84 6.89 -7.71
CA HIS A 95 8.52 8.19 -7.14
C HIS A 95 9.81 8.94 -6.74
N GLU A 96 10.72 8.28 -6.00
CA GLU A 96 12.03 8.88 -5.64
C GLU A 96 12.89 9.17 -6.88
N ILE A 97 12.89 8.26 -7.86
CA ILE A 97 13.57 8.50 -9.15
C ILE A 97 12.93 9.70 -9.87
N GLY A 98 11.63 9.88 -9.76
CA GLY A 98 10.90 11.01 -10.31
C GLY A 98 11.44 12.35 -9.82
N HIS A 99 11.69 12.51 -8.51
CA HIS A 99 12.30 13.72 -7.96
C HIS A 99 13.66 14.02 -8.58
N ILE A 100 14.48 12.99 -8.80
CA ILE A 100 15.81 13.14 -9.42
C ILE A 100 15.69 13.54 -10.88
N VAL A 101 14.85 12.84 -11.66
CA VAL A 101 14.70 13.05 -13.11
C VAL A 101 14.09 14.42 -13.42
N LEU A 102 13.12 14.85 -12.61
CA LEU A 102 12.45 16.15 -12.71
C LEU A 102 13.27 17.30 -12.12
N GLN A 103 14.44 16.99 -11.54
CA GLN A 103 15.35 17.97 -10.94
C GLN A 103 14.72 18.76 -9.77
N HIS A 104 13.87 18.10 -8.98
CA HIS A 104 13.33 18.69 -7.78
C HIS A 104 14.46 19.03 -6.78
N PRO A 105 14.30 20.05 -5.93
CA PRO A 105 15.33 20.43 -4.98
C PRO A 105 15.65 19.28 -4.02
N PRO A 106 16.83 19.26 -3.39
CA PRO A 106 17.19 18.21 -2.45
C PRO A 106 16.20 18.11 -1.30
N ILE A 107 15.95 16.89 -0.83
CA ILE A 107 15.03 16.56 0.27
C ILE A 107 15.25 17.38 1.56
N THR A 108 16.46 17.94 1.73
CA THR A 108 16.80 18.79 2.90
C THR A 108 15.94 20.06 3.01
N THR A 109 15.32 20.51 1.92
CA THR A 109 14.43 21.66 1.89
C THR A 109 12.95 21.28 2.01
N GLY A 110 12.64 19.99 1.93
CA GLY A 110 11.29 19.44 1.76
C GLY A 110 10.76 19.67 0.35
N TYR A 111 9.92 18.78 -0.14
CA TYR A 111 9.25 18.96 -1.42
C TYR A 111 7.97 19.77 -1.25
N SER A 112 7.59 20.50 -2.29
CA SER A 112 6.28 21.15 -2.37
C SER A 112 5.21 20.12 -2.76
N GLU A 113 3.95 20.41 -2.47
CA GLU A 113 2.82 19.58 -2.90
C GLU A 113 2.80 19.34 -4.43
N GLN A 114 3.25 20.32 -5.20
CA GLN A 114 3.34 20.21 -6.65
C GLN A 114 4.43 19.23 -7.08
N GLU A 115 5.61 19.29 -6.47
CA GLU A 115 6.72 18.37 -6.75
C GLU A 115 6.37 16.92 -6.38
N GLU A 116 5.64 16.73 -5.28
CA GLU A 116 5.12 15.42 -4.91
C GLU A 116 4.12 14.88 -5.95
N LYS A 117 3.21 15.72 -6.43
CA LYS A 117 2.26 15.33 -7.49
C LYS A 117 2.97 14.98 -8.81
N GLU A 118 4.01 15.70 -9.15
CA GLU A 118 4.82 15.43 -10.35
C GLU A 118 5.56 14.10 -10.23
N ALA A 119 6.14 13.79 -9.07
CA ALA A 119 6.79 12.51 -8.81
C ALA A 119 5.77 11.35 -8.80
N ASP A 120 4.59 11.55 -8.22
CA ASP A 120 3.48 10.59 -8.27
C ASP A 120 3.04 10.29 -9.71
N GLN A 121 2.90 11.32 -10.54
CA GLN A 121 2.54 11.15 -11.94
C GLN A 121 3.64 10.44 -12.72
N PHE A 122 4.89 10.82 -12.53
CA PHE A 122 6.04 10.19 -13.18
C PHE A 122 6.08 8.69 -12.89
N SER A 123 6.00 8.30 -11.61
CA SER A 123 6.06 6.90 -11.21
C SER A 123 4.87 6.10 -11.72
N THR A 124 3.67 6.67 -11.68
CA THR A 124 2.46 6.04 -12.18
C THR A 124 2.52 5.83 -13.69
N GLU A 125 2.99 6.82 -14.44
CA GLU A 125 3.14 6.73 -15.89
C GLU A 125 4.17 5.66 -16.29
N TRP A 126 5.30 5.58 -15.60
CA TRP A 126 6.28 4.53 -15.80
C TRP A 126 5.71 3.13 -15.65
N ILE A 127 4.87 2.93 -14.66
CA ILE A 127 4.32 1.62 -14.30
C ILE A 127 3.12 1.23 -15.17
N LEU A 128 2.26 2.19 -15.55
CA LEU A 128 0.98 1.89 -16.17
C LEU A 128 0.90 2.18 -17.68
N SER A 129 1.68 3.13 -18.22
CA SER A 129 1.48 3.66 -19.58
C SER A 129 1.57 2.65 -20.72
N LYS A 130 2.32 1.57 -20.53
CA LYS A 130 2.55 0.53 -21.55
C LYS A 130 1.58 -0.65 -21.43
N LEU A 131 0.63 -0.59 -20.51
CA LEU A 131 -0.32 -1.67 -20.28
C LEU A 131 -1.60 -1.44 -21.06
N GLU A 132 -2.18 -2.52 -21.54
CA GLU A 132 -3.48 -2.50 -22.17
C GLU A 132 -4.59 -2.16 -21.17
N LYS A 133 -5.60 -1.41 -21.61
CA LYS A 133 -6.75 -1.06 -20.77
C LYS A 133 -7.44 -2.31 -20.25
N ASN A 134 -7.87 -2.26 -19.00
CA ASN A 134 -8.61 -3.33 -18.32
C ASN A 134 -7.88 -4.69 -18.23
N CYS A 135 -6.59 -4.77 -18.54
CA CYS A 135 -5.87 -6.04 -18.38
C CYS A 135 -5.64 -6.35 -16.88
N PRO A 136 -5.51 -7.63 -16.50
CA PRO A 136 -5.28 -8.03 -15.10
C PRO A 136 -4.03 -7.38 -14.49
N MET A 137 -2.98 -7.19 -15.28
CA MET A 137 -1.74 -6.56 -14.84
C MET A 137 -1.94 -5.07 -14.50
N LEU A 138 -2.76 -4.34 -15.28
CA LEU A 138 -3.10 -2.95 -15.00
C LEU A 138 -3.81 -2.84 -13.65
N LYS A 139 -4.80 -3.71 -13.41
CA LYS A 139 -5.56 -3.76 -12.15
C LYS A 139 -4.65 -4.05 -10.95
N LYS A 140 -3.78 -5.05 -11.08
CA LYS A 140 -2.83 -5.42 -10.04
C LYS A 140 -1.88 -4.26 -9.70
N ARG A 141 -1.30 -3.62 -10.71
CA ARG A 141 -0.38 -2.50 -10.48
C ARG A 141 -1.08 -1.27 -9.91
N ALA A 142 -2.30 -0.99 -10.33
CA ALA A 142 -3.10 0.09 -9.76
C ALA A 142 -3.43 -0.14 -8.27
N LEU A 143 -3.77 -1.38 -7.88
CA LEU A 143 -3.93 -1.74 -6.46
C LEU A 143 -2.60 -1.60 -5.70
N GLY A 144 -1.48 -2.00 -6.29
CA GLY A 144 -0.16 -1.80 -5.68
C GLY A 144 0.16 -0.32 -5.44
N ILE A 145 -0.19 0.57 -6.38
CA ILE A 145 -0.07 2.03 -6.20
C ILE A 145 -0.92 2.50 -5.02
N ALA A 146 -2.19 2.07 -4.95
CA ALA A 146 -3.06 2.41 -3.83
C ALA A 146 -2.48 1.95 -2.48
N VAL A 147 -1.95 0.72 -2.41
CA VAL A 147 -1.26 0.21 -1.21
C VAL A 147 -0.06 1.08 -0.84
N GLY A 148 0.76 1.46 -1.81
CA GLY A 148 1.93 2.32 -1.58
C GLY A 148 1.55 3.67 -0.96
N VAL A 149 0.54 4.34 -1.55
CA VAL A 149 0.02 5.62 -1.04
C VAL A 149 -0.57 5.48 0.36
N LEU A 150 -1.38 4.44 0.61
CA LEU A 150 -1.98 4.19 1.92
C LEU A 150 -0.93 3.87 2.99
N CYS A 151 0.14 3.15 2.62
CA CYS A 151 1.25 2.87 3.51
C CYS A 151 1.96 4.16 3.95
N LEU A 152 2.24 5.08 3.02
CA LEU A 152 2.82 6.38 3.34
C LEU A 152 1.92 7.18 4.28
N GLN A 153 0.61 7.24 4.01
CA GLN A 153 -0.36 7.92 4.88
C GLN A 153 -0.38 7.33 6.30
N SER A 154 -0.32 6.01 6.42
CA SER A 154 -0.29 5.31 7.71
C SER A 154 0.96 5.67 8.55
N LEU A 155 2.09 5.92 7.90
CA LEU A 155 3.32 6.38 8.55
C LEU A 155 3.21 7.84 9.01
N GLU A 156 2.57 8.70 8.23
CA GLU A 156 2.36 10.12 8.58
C GLU A 156 1.43 10.28 9.80
N VAL A 157 0.29 9.61 9.80
CA VAL A 157 -0.68 9.63 10.92
C VAL A 157 -0.03 9.14 12.21
N SER A 158 0.94 8.23 12.11
CA SER A 158 1.69 7.72 13.25
C SER A 158 2.68 8.71 13.86
N GLY A 159 2.77 9.94 13.34
CA GLY A 159 3.72 10.97 13.80
C GLY A 159 5.18 10.61 13.59
N LYS A 160 5.46 9.65 12.72
CA LYS A 160 6.79 9.07 12.48
C LYS A 160 7.46 9.60 11.22
N SER A 161 6.73 10.34 10.39
CA SER A 161 7.31 11.07 9.29
C SER A 161 8.02 12.31 9.85
N CYS A 162 9.32 12.41 9.64
CA CYS A 162 10.10 13.63 9.92
C CYS A 162 9.77 14.74 8.89
N LEU A 163 8.97 14.43 7.88
CA LEU A 163 8.56 15.35 6.83
C LEU A 163 7.29 16.09 7.31
N LYS A 164 7.30 17.40 7.19
CA LYS A 164 6.10 18.21 7.38
C LYS A 164 5.03 17.70 6.41
N ASN A 165 3.75 17.78 6.80
CA ASN A 165 2.58 17.43 5.95
C ASN A 165 2.64 18.15 4.59
N THR A 166 3.47 17.67 3.69
CA THR A 166 3.61 18.18 2.32
C THR A 166 2.81 17.35 1.33
N HIS A 167 2.35 16.17 1.76
CA HIS A 167 1.57 15.29 0.91
C HIS A 167 0.07 15.58 1.01
N PRO A 168 -0.66 15.59 -0.12
CA PRO A 168 -2.11 15.52 -0.12
C PRO A 168 -2.58 14.24 0.57
N ASN A 169 -3.85 14.22 1.02
CA ASN A 169 -4.40 13.00 1.62
C ASN A 169 -4.37 11.80 0.64
N ALA A 170 -4.34 10.58 1.17
CA ALA A 170 -4.18 9.38 0.37
C ALA A 170 -5.26 9.23 -0.72
N HIS A 171 -6.51 9.59 -0.42
CA HIS A 171 -7.61 9.49 -1.39
C HIS A 171 -7.35 10.37 -2.61
N ASP A 172 -6.97 11.64 -2.40
CA ASP A 172 -6.70 12.58 -3.50
C ASP A 172 -5.47 12.15 -4.32
N ARG A 173 -4.44 11.61 -3.66
CA ARG A 173 -3.26 11.05 -4.35
C ARG A 173 -3.63 9.86 -5.23
N ILE A 174 -4.37 8.88 -4.69
CA ILE A 174 -4.80 7.68 -5.43
C ILE A 174 -5.66 8.10 -6.63
N PHE A 175 -6.61 9.01 -6.44
CA PHE A 175 -7.45 9.51 -7.52
C PHE A 175 -6.62 10.24 -8.58
N SER A 176 -5.72 11.13 -8.18
CA SER A 176 -4.82 11.86 -9.09
C SER A 176 -3.94 10.92 -9.92
N CYS A 177 -3.41 9.87 -9.29
CA CYS A 177 -2.58 8.87 -9.96
C CYS A 177 -3.36 8.05 -10.99
N LEU A 178 -4.57 7.62 -10.67
CA LEU A 178 -5.27 6.57 -11.41
C LEU A 178 -6.38 7.06 -12.35
N SER A 179 -6.91 8.28 -12.16
CA SER A 179 -8.08 8.78 -12.89
C SER A 179 -7.93 8.80 -14.42
N LYS A 180 -6.72 9.00 -14.93
CA LYS A 180 -6.44 8.99 -16.38
C LYS A 180 -6.31 7.60 -17.00
N TYR A 181 -6.14 6.58 -16.16
CA TYR A 181 -5.98 5.20 -16.59
C TYR A 181 -7.31 4.47 -16.39
N GLN A 182 -8.08 4.24 -17.39
CA GLN A 182 -9.33 3.48 -17.31
C GLN A 182 -9.05 2.06 -16.80
N VAL A 183 -8.83 1.92 -15.49
CA VAL A 183 -8.44 0.66 -14.85
C VAL A 183 -9.56 -0.37 -14.92
N GLY A 184 -10.82 0.10 -15.03
CA GLY A 184 -12.02 -0.74 -15.07
C GLY A 184 -12.32 -1.40 -13.72
N THR A 185 -11.72 -0.86 -12.65
CA THR A 185 -11.91 -1.31 -11.28
C THR A 185 -11.84 -0.12 -10.32
N GLU A 186 -12.24 1.05 -10.80
CA GLU A 186 -12.26 2.28 -10.00
C GLU A 186 -13.05 2.07 -8.71
N GLU A 187 -14.23 1.48 -8.80
CA GLU A 187 -15.05 1.13 -7.64
C GLU A 187 -14.36 0.17 -6.67
N LEU A 188 -13.59 -0.80 -7.19
CA LEU A 188 -12.82 -1.73 -6.36
C LEU A 188 -11.70 -1.03 -5.62
N ILE A 189 -10.96 -0.15 -6.30
CA ILE A 189 -9.85 0.60 -5.69
C ILE A 189 -10.38 1.59 -4.66
N GLU A 190 -11.48 2.26 -4.96
CA GLU A 190 -12.16 3.15 -4.03
C GLU A 190 -12.65 2.39 -2.80
N ALA A 191 -13.39 1.29 -2.97
CA ALA A 191 -13.86 0.46 -1.86
C ALA A 191 -12.71 -0.10 -1.02
N PHE A 192 -11.64 -0.57 -1.67
CA PHE A 192 -10.42 -1.01 -1.01
C PHE A 192 -9.80 0.11 -0.15
N SER A 193 -9.62 1.29 -0.74
CA SER A 193 -8.98 2.43 -0.06
C SER A 193 -9.82 2.93 1.12
N ILE A 194 -11.13 3.05 0.94
CA ILE A 194 -12.04 3.44 2.01
C ILE A 194 -12.02 2.43 3.15
N THR A 195 -12.11 1.12 2.82
CA THR A 195 -12.06 0.06 3.83
C THR A 195 -10.77 0.13 4.63
N VAL A 196 -9.62 0.23 3.97
CA VAL A 196 -8.34 0.32 4.66
C VAL A 196 -8.27 1.57 5.56
N LEU A 197 -8.69 2.74 5.07
CA LEU A 197 -8.67 3.98 5.84
C LEU A 197 -9.60 3.97 7.07
N GLN A 198 -10.68 3.20 7.04
CA GLN A 198 -11.59 3.05 8.18
C GLN A 198 -11.00 2.20 9.32
N TYR A 199 -10.05 1.32 9.02
CA TYR A 199 -9.49 0.36 9.98
C TYR A 199 -7.99 0.57 10.29
N LEU A 200 -7.39 1.67 9.81
CA LEU A 200 -6.04 2.11 10.17
C LEU A 200 -6.05 2.99 11.42
#